data_081f18faacf3e65877c5ce7a494aca4d
#
_entry.id   081f18faacf3e65877c5ce7a494aca4d
#
_cell.length_a   1.000
_cell.length_b   1.000
_cell.length_c   1.000
_cell.angle_alpha   90.00
_cell.angle_beta   90.00
_cell.angle_gamma   90.00
#
_symmetry.space_group_name_H-M   'P 1'
#
loop_
_entity.id
_entity.type
_entity.pdbx_description
1 polymer ?
#
loop_
_entity_poly.entity_id
_entity_poly.type
_entity_poly.pdbx_seq_one_letter_code
_entity_poly.pdbx_strand_id
1 'polypeptide(L)'
;MMVEGEMDEVSEQDLLEALKAAHDAIKVHCKAQMELMEEVGSTVKREYCHEENDEELRQAVHAACYDKAYAIAASGNRNKHERGEAFEAVREEFKAQFTEEELEEKEALINKYYHDVE
;
A
#
# COMPACT_ATOMS: atom_id res chain seq x y z
N MET A 1 5.14 -5.22 6.08
CA MET A 1 6.52 -5.76 6.06
C MET A 1 6.72 -6.42 4.70
N MET A 2 7.73 -6.00 3.96
CA MET A 2 8.11 -6.64 2.69
C MET A 2 9.23 -7.63 2.95
N VAL A 3 9.15 -8.80 2.33
CA VAL A 3 10.20 -9.82 2.36
C VAL A 3 10.42 -10.27 0.93
N GLU A 4 11.59 -10.03 0.41
CA GLU A 4 12.01 -10.46 -0.92
C GLU A 4 13.34 -11.20 -0.79
N GLY A 5 13.52 -12.24 -1.57
CA GLY A 5 14.76 -12.99 -1.60
C GLY A 5 14.82 -13.89 -2.82
N GLU A 6 16.03 -14.08 -3.31
CA GLU A 6 16.37 -15.06 -4.34
C GLU A 6 17.41 -16.01 -3.77
N MET A 7 17.17 -17.30 -3.89
CA MET A 7 18.02 -18.33 -3.32
C MET A 7 18.20 -19.48 -4.30
N ASP A 8 19.37 -20.09 -4.25
CA ASP A 8 19.73 -21.21 -5.10
C ASP A 8 19.71 -22.51 -4.28
N GLU A 9 18.57 -23.20 -4.30
CA GLU A 9 18.33 -24.51 -3.68
C GLU A 9 18.76 -24.62 -2.19
N VAL A 10 18.51 -23.58 -1.40
CA VAL A 10 18.82 -23.55 0.05
C VAL A 10 17.75 -24.32 0.82
N SER A 11 18.16 -25.09 1.84
CA SER A 11 17.20 -25.78 2.70
C SER A 11 16.38 -24.81 3.56
N GLU A 12 15.16 -25.21 3.94
CA GLU A 12 14.31 -24.42 4.84
C GLU A 12 15.01 -24.16 6.19
N GLN A 13 15.78 -25.13 6.69
CA GLN A 13 16.52 -25.00 7.94
C GLN A 13 17.63 -23.95 7.83
N ASP A 14 18.42 -23.97 6.77
CA ASP A 14 19.49 -22.97 6.53
C ASP A 14 18.91 -21.56 6.39
N LEU A 15 17.75 -21.45 5.71
CA LEU A 15 17.03 -20.19 5.59
C LEU A 15 16.59 -19.65 6.95
N LEU A 16 16.03 -20.49 7.81
CA LEU A 16 15.62 -20.09 9.15
C LEU A 16 16.82 -19.65 10.02
N GLU A 17 17.95 -20.32 9.89
CA GLU A 17 19.19 -19.94 10.60
C GLU A 17 19.73 -18.61 10.09
N ALA A 18 19.72 -18.39 8.77
CA ALA A 18 20.12 -17.11 8.19
C ALA A 18 19.21 -15.97 8.63
N LEU A 19 17.89 -16.16 8.64
CA LEU A 19 16.92 -15.19 9.14
C LEU A 19 17.14 -14.86 10.62
N LYS A 20 17.45 -15.86 11.45
CA LYS A 20 17.79 -15.63 12.85
C LYS A 20 19.05 -14.79 13.02
N ALA A 21 20.10 -15.12 12.28
CA ALA A 21 21.35 -14.37 12.33
C ALA A 21 21.15 -12.91 11.87
N ALA A 22 20.41 -12.70 10.78
CA ALA A 22 20.05 -11.38 10.29
C ALA A 22 19.22 -10.59 11.32
N HIS A 23 18.23 -11.22 11.94
CA HIS A 23 17.40 -10.61 12.96
C HIS A 23 18.21 -10.14 14.19
N ASP A 24 19.14 -10.96 14.65
CA ASP A 24 19.99 -10.59 15.79
C ASP A 24 20.96 -9.44 15.43
N ALA A 25 21.49 -9.42 14.21
CA ALA A 25 22.28 -8.29 13.71
C ALA A 25 21.45 -6.99 13.61
N ILE A 26 20.21 -7.06 13.12
CA ILE A 26 19.29 -5.91 13.03
C ILE A 26 19.02 -5.33 14.42
N LYS A 27 18.85 -6.15 15.45
CA LYS A 27 18.68 -5.66 16.83
C LYS A 27 19.83 -4.77 17.30
N VAL A 28 21.06 -5.10 16.91
CA VAL A 28 22.25 -4.27 17.24
C VAL A 28 22.13 -2.91 16.58
N HIS A 29 21.73 -2.85 15.30
CA HIS A 29 21.49 -1.58 14.60
C HIS A 29 20.37 -0.76 15.23
N CYS A 30 19.25 -1.40 15.58
CA CYS A 30 18.15 -0.71 16.25
C CYS A 30 18.59 -0.11 17.60
N LYS A 31 19.37 -0.87 18.37
CA LYS A 31 19.90 -0.40 19.66
C LYS A 31 20.81 0.82 19.47
N ALA A 32 21.73 0.77 18.50
CA ALA A 32 22.63 1.89 18.22
C ALA A 32 21.85 3.15 17.78
N GLN A 33 20.79 3.00 16.99
CA GLN A 33 19.92 4.12 16.60
C GLN A 33 19.19 4.73 17.81
N MET A 34 18.73 3.91 18.75
CA MET A 34 18.08 4.38 19.98
C MET A 34 19.06 5.14 20.87
N GLU A 35 20.27 4.60 21.05
CA GLU A 35 21.34 5.24 21.82
C GLU A 35 21.71 6.60 21.19
N LEU A 36 21.85 6.66 19.87
CA LEU A 36 22.12 7.91 19.16
C LEU A 36 20.98 8.93 19.34
N MET A 37 19.74 8.48 19.26
CA MET A 37 18.57 9.34 19.47
C MET A 37 18.56 9.98 20.87
N GLU A 38 18.94 9.20 21.88
CA GLU A 38 19.06 9.69 23.26
C GLU A 38 20.22 10.67 23.41
N GLU A 39 21.40 10.35 22.84
CA GLU A 39 22.60 11.16 22.92
C GLU A 39 22.42 12.54 22.25
N VAL A 40 21.76 12.60 21.10
CA VAL A 40 21.48 13.87 20.40
C VAL A 40 20.22 14.59 20.93
N GLY A 41 19.51 14.00 21.92
CA GLY A 41 18.32 14.59 22.50
C GLY A 41 17.11 14.66 21.58
N SER A 42 17.10 13.87 20.49
CA SER A 42 16.01 13.84 19.50
C SER A 42 14.88 12.86 19.89
N THR A 43 14.43 12.95 21.15
CA THR A 43 13.40 12.07 21.70
C THR A 43 11.98 12.54 21.37
N VAL A 44 11.82 13.83 21.11
CA VAL A 44 10.52 14.42 20.76
C VAL A 44 10.33 14.37 19.25
N LYS A 45 9.34 13.65 18.80
CA LYS A 45 8.97 13.57 17.39
C LYS A 45 8.10 14.76 17.01
N ARG A 46 8.30 15.27 15.80
CA ARG A 46 7.42 16.30 15.25
C ARG A 46 6.07 15.67 14.95
N GLU A 47 5.01 16.35 15.29
CA GLU A 47 3.70 16.04 14.74
C GLU A 47 3.70 16.46 13.26
N TYR A 48 3.40 15.52 12.41
CA TYR A 48 3.41 15.73 10.98
C TYR A 48 2.22 14.98 10.38
N CYS A 49 1.33 15.75 9.78
CA CYS A 49 0.25 15.20 8.97
C CYS A 49 0.04 16.12 7.77
N HIS A 50 0.32 15.63 6.58
CA HIS A 50 -0.03 16.25 5.30
C HIS A 50 -1.04 15.38 4.53
N GLU A 51 -1.80 14.58 5.24
CA GLU A 51 -2.84 13.81 4.62
C GLU A 51 -4.03 14.71 4.30
N GLU A 52 -4.29 14.86 3.04
CA GLU A 52 -5.56 15.37 2.56
C GLU A 52 -6.56 14.21 2.54
N ASN A 53 -7.73 14.45 3.10
CA ASN A 53 -8.83 13.49 3.12
C ASN A 53 -10.14 14.22 2.77
N ASP A 54 -10.90 13.58 1.90
CA ASP A 54 -12.25 14.02 1.49
C ASP A 54 -13.21 12.85 1.73
N GLU A 55 -13.95 12.90 2.82
CA GLU A 55 -14.85 11.81 3.21
C GLU A 55 -16.06 11.71 2.26
N GLU A 56 -16.53 12.81 1.68
CA GLU A 56 -17.63 12.79 0.70
C GLU A 56 -17.18 12.09 -0.57
N LEU A 57 -15.98 12.42 -1.06
CA LEU A 57 -15.38 11.75 -2.21
C LEU A 57 -15.11 10.28 -1.94
N ARG A 58 -14.64 9.94 -0.73
CA ARG A 58 -14.41 8.55 -0.32
C ARG A 58 -15.69 7.71 -0.39
N GLN A 59 -16.79 8.24 0.14
CA GLN A 59 -18.09 7.58 0.10
C GLN A 59 -18.63 7.48 -1.33
N ALA A 60 -18.43 8.50 -2.16
CA ALA A 60 -18.81 8.46 -3.57
C ALA A 60 -18.06 7.39 -4.35
N VAL A 61 -16.72 7.29 -4.18
CA VAL A 61 -15.90 6.23 -4.78
C VAL A 61 -16.38 4.86 -4.33
N HIS A 62 -16.59 4.68 -3.03
CA HIS A 62 -17.06 3.40 -2.50
C HIS A 62 -18.44 3.01 -3.08
N ALA A 63 -19.40 3.91 -3.06
CA ALA A 63 -20.75 3.64 -3.56
C ALA A 63 -20.79 3.34 -5.07
N ALA A 64 -19.92 3.97 -5.84
CA ALA A 64 -19.90 3.77 -7.30
C ALA A 64 -19.10 2.54 -7.75
N CYS A 65 -18.04 2.18 -7.00
CA CYS A 65 -17.06 1.19 -7.45
C CYS A 65 -17.16 -0.15 -6.71
N TYR A 66 -17.66 -0.19 -5.47
CA TYR A 66 -17.61 -1.40 -4.64
C TYR A 66 -18.28 -2.62 -5.28
N ASP A 67 -19.52 -2.49 -5.73
CA ASP A 67 -20.27 -3.63 -6.30
C ASP A 67 -19.62 -4.15 -7.58
N LYS A 68 -19.03 -3.25 -8.40
CA LYS A 68 -18.33 -3.61 -9.62
C LYS A 68 -17.01 -4.32 -9.31
N ALA A 69 -16.23 -3.80 -8.38
CA ALA A 69 -14.99 -4.42 -7.91
C ALA A 69 -15.28 -5.79 -7.29
N TYR A 70 -16.30 -5.90 -6.46
CA TYR A 70 -16.74 -7.16 -5.88
C TYR A 70 -17.11 -8.19 -6.95
N ALA A 71 -17.84 -7.79 -8.00
CA ALA A 71 -18.21 -8.69 -9.09
C ALA A 71 -16.97 -9.21 -9.85
N ILE A 72 -15.97 -8.36 -10.08
CA ILE A 72 -14.71 -8.77 -10.70
C ILE A 72 -13.98 -9.79 -9.80
N ALA A 73 -13.86 -9.52 -8.51
CA ALA A 73 -13.24 -10.43 -7.55
C ALA A 73 -14.00 -11.77 -7.47
N ALA A 74 -15.32 -11.73 -7.39
CA ALA A 74 -16.18 -12.91 -7.32
C ALA A 74 -16.17 -13.76 -8.59
N SER A 75 -15.80 -13.18 -9.75
CA SER A 75 -15.67 -13.92 -11.02
C SER A 75 -14.61 -15.02 -10.97
N GLY A 76 -13.64 -14.90 -10.04
CA GLY A 76 -12.57 -15.87 -9.86
C GLY A 76 -11.60 -15.94 -11.06
N ASN A 77 -11.54 -14.91 -11.89
CA ASN A 77 -10.62 -14.88 -13.02
C ASN A 77 -9.17 -15.01 -12.54
N ARG A 78 -8.48 -16.07 -12.96
CA ARG A 78 -7.09 -16.38 -12.56
C ARG A 78 -6.06 -15.58 -13.34
N ASN A 79 -6.45 -15.04 -14.51
CA ASN A 79 -5.56 -14.23 -15.30
C ASN A 79 -5.35 -12.87 -14.63
N LYS A 80 -4.14 -12.64 -14.11
CA LYS A 80 -3.77 -11.41 -13.41
C LYS A 80 -3.93 -10.17 -14.29
N HIS A 81 -3.60 -10.28 -15.56
CA HIS A 81 -3.64 -9.16 -16.49
C HIS A 81 -5.07 -8.73 -16.80
N GLU A 82 -5.92 -9.69 -17.23
CA GLU A 82 -7.34 -9.42 -17.49
C GLU A 82 -8.08 -8.88 -16.26
N ARG A 83 -7.76 -9.42 -15.08
CA ARG A 83 -8.33 -8.94 -13.83
C ARG A 83 -7.89 -7.50 -13.52
N GLY A 84 -6.62 -7.18 -13.73
CA GLY A 84 -6.07 -5.82 -13.57
C GLY A 84 -6.74 -4.83 -14.52
N GLU A 85 -6.90 -5.18 -15.81
CA GLU A 85 -7.60 -4.35 -16.79
C GLU A 85 -9.07 -4.12 -16.40
N ALA A 86 -9.75 -5.14 -15.85
CA ALA A 86 -11.12 -5.00 -15.40
C ALA A 86 -11.25 -4.03 -14.21
N PHE A 87 -10.34 -4.08 -13.24
CA PHE A 87 -10.31 -3.10 -12.15
C PHE A 87 -9.98 -1.70 -12.65
N GLU A 88 -9.01 -1.57 -13.55
CA GLU A 88 -8.66 -0.30 -14.17
C GLU A 88 -9.85 0.33 -14.88
N ALA A 89 -10.63 -0.46 -15.63
CA ALA A 89 -11.82 0.01 -16.34
C ALA A 89 -12.88 0.61 -15.39
N VAL A 90 -13.08 0.01 -14.22
CA VAL A 90 -14.01 0.55 -13.19
C VAL A 90 -13.52 1.89 -12.66
N ARG A 91 -12.22 2.03 -12.41
CA ARG A 91 -11.62 3.28 -11.95
C ARG A 91 -11.77 4.39 -13.00
N GLU A 92 -11.45 4.08 -14.25
CA GLU A 92 -11.55 5.04 -15.35
C GLU A 92 -13.00 5.45 -15.64
N GLU A 93 -13.96 4.53 -15.52
CA GLU A 93 -15.38 4.84 -15.62
C GLU A 93 -15.82 5.83 -14.53
N PHE A 94 -15.29 5.70 -13.32
CA PHE A 94 -15.57 6.66 -12.25
C PHE A 94 -14.93 8.02 -12.53
N LYS A 95 -13.67 8.05 -12.97
CA LYS A 95 -12.95 9.28 -13.33
C LYS A 95 -13.63 10.05 -14.46
N ALA A 96 -14.23 9.35 -15.42
CA ALA A 96 -14.92 9.97 -16.55
C ALA A 96 -16.13 10.84 -16.16
N GLN A 97 -16.55 10.83 -14.90
CA GLN A 97 -17.62 11.68 -14.38
C GLN A 97 -17.14 13.07 -13.99
N PHE A 98 -15.82 13.29 -13.94
CA PHE A 98 -15.21 14.55 -13.53
C PHE A 98 -14.67 15.31 -14.75
N THR A 99 -14.60 16.63 -14.62
CA THR A 99 -13.92 17.49 -15.60
C THR A 99 -12.39 17.35 -15.47
N GLU A 100 -11.65 17.77 -16.49
CA GLU A 100 -10.17 17.75 -16.45
C GLU A 100 -9.62 18.57 -15.27
N GLU A 101 -10.20 19.73 -14.97
CA GLU A 101 -9.81 20.60 -13.87
C GLU A 101 -10.05 19.92 -12.49
N GLU A 102 -11.20 19.26 -12.32
CA GLU A 102 -11.50 18.52 -11.11
C GLU A 102 -10.62 17.27 -10.91
N LEU A 103 -10.22 16.63 -12.02
CA LEU A 103 -9.30 15.50 -11.99
C LEU A 103 -7.90 15.92 -11.57
N GLU A 104 -7.39 17.05 -12.03
CA GLU A 104 -6.07 17.55 -11.60
C GLU A 104 -5.99 17.70 -10.07
N GLU A 105 -7.08 18.12 -9.42
CA GLU A 105 -7.13 18.31 -7.98
C GLU A 105 -7.40 16.99 -7.20
N LYS A 106 -8.25 16.12 -7.74
CA LYS A 106 -8.83 14.99 -6.99
C LYS A 106 -8.27 13.62 -7.38
N GLU A 107 -7.53 13.52 -8.47
CA GLU A 107 -7.06 12.22 -8.99
C GLU A 107 -6.28 11.41 -7.96
N ALA A 108 -5.41 12.04 -7.20
CA ALA A 108 -4.62 11.37 -6.17
C ALA A 108 -5.52 10.77 -5.08
N LEU A 109 -6.57 11.49 -4.68
CA LEU A 109 -7.54 11.01 -3.68
C LEU A 109 -8.45 9.91 -4.25
N ILE A 110 -8.90 10.06 -5.49
CA ILE A 110 -9.70 9.03 -6.19
C ILE A 110 -8.90 7.73 -6.27
N ASN A 111 -7.64 7.79 -6.69
CA ASN A 111 -6.77 6.61 -6.76
C ASN A 111 -6.55 5.98 -5.38
N LYS A 112 -6.33 6.79 -4.34
CA LYS A 112 -6.19 6.33 -2.95
C LYS A 112 -7.45 5.59 -2.48
N TYR A 113 -8.61 6.20 -2.64
CA TYR A 113 -9.88 5.62 -2.18
C TYR A 113 -10.33 4.43 -3.02
N TYR A 114 -10.03 4.43 -4.31
CA TYR A 114 -10.27 3.27 -5.16
C TYR A 114 -9.40 2.07 -4.76
N HIS A 115 -8.15 2.31 -4.42
CA HIS A 115 -7.26 1.26 -3.90
C HIS A 115 -7.76 0.67 -2.57
N ASP A 116 -8.40 1.49 -1.73
CA ASP A 116 -9.05 1.01 -0.50
C ASP A 116 -10.26 0.11 -0.79
N VAL A 117 -10.92 0.29 -1.94
CA VAL A 117 -12.06 -0.52 -2.39
C VAL A 117 -11.62 -1.85 -3.01
N GLU A 118 -10.55 -1.83 -3.81
CA GLU A 118 -9.94 -3.00 -4.47
C GLU A 118 -9.31 -3.97 -3.46
#